data_fdb8b350a6e1ed5a148d81c85f964354
#
_entry.id   fdb8b350a6e1ed5a148d81c85f964354
#
_cell.length_a   1.000
_cell.length_b   1.000
_cell.length_c   1.000
_cell.angle_alpha   90.00
_cell.angle_beta   90.00
_cell.angle_gamma   90.00
#
_symmetry.space_group_name_H-M   'P 1'
#
loop_
_entity.id
_entity.type
_entity.pdbx_description
1 polymer ?
#
loop_
_entity_poly.entity_id
_entity_poly.type
_entity_poly.pdbx_seq_one_letter_code
_entity_poly.pdbx_strand_id
1 'polypeptide(L)'
;MSFNIFKIFAHKAQRGLEGLISAKDKIEEIRYQYNKNAAQYIKSAEDMLVNAKELKAKFEELDEKTAASKRAYESLIAADKLDEAKIKYIVYKGIKTARDTIETAWQNTEKKCVQVRDTLKNIDTNKALIEAKLTALQVQIDTLKMCDRNKIGDFGIDCNAMIAEIESEVKTTRFHIEAKEEIAEITGKNGTGAQSVETVAIDTEFEEVVKAYKGV
;
A
#
# COMPACT_ATOMS: atom_id res chain seq x y z
N MET A 1 52.34 26.23 -33.07
CA MET A 1 50.87 25.84 -32.98
C MET A 1 50.62 24.58 -32.14
N SER A 2 51.52 24.14 -31.27
CA SER A 2 51.39 22.86 -30.55
C SER A 2 50.74 22.96 -29.16
N PHE A 3 50.58 24.16 -28.62
CA PHE A 3 50.12 24.36 -27.22
C PHE A 3 48.61 24.28 -27.01
N ASN A 4 47.78 24.40 -28.05
CA ASN A 4 46.31 24.40 -27.92
C ASN A 4 45.69 23.00 -27.88
N ILE A 5 46.32 22.01 -28.50
CA ILE A 5 45.82 20.63 -28.55
C ILE A 5 45.88 19.97 -27.17
N PHE A 6 47.00 20.18 -26.44
CA PHE A 6 47.16 19.66 -25.07
C PHE A 6 46.12 20.22 -24.06
N LYS A 7 45.77 21.51 -24.19
CA LYS A 7 44.73 22.10 -23.34
C LYS A 7 43.35 21.53 -23.63
N ILE A 8 43.04 21.26 -24.91
CA ILE A 8 41.76 20.67 -25.30
C ILE A 8 41.64 19.23 -24.79
N PHE A 9 42.70 18.44 -24.89
CA PHE A 9 42.75 17.06 -24.36
C PHE A 9 42.68 17.03 -22.83
N ALA A 10 43.40 17.93 -22.14
CA ALA A 10 43.32 18.05 -20.69
C ALA A 10 41.90 18.40 -20.20
N HIS A 11 41.22 19.35 -20.86
CA HIS A 11 39.83 19.70 -20.55
C HIS A 11 38.85 18.57 -20.83
N LYS A 12 39.05 17.79 -21.91
CA LYS A 12 38.18 16.65 -22.22
C LYS A 12 38.32 15.51 -21.21
N ALA A 13 39.58 15.23 -20.82
CA ALA A 13 39.90 14.24 -19.79
C ALA A 13 39.38 14.67 -18.40
N GLN A 14 39.46 15.96 -18.07
CA GLN A 14 38.95 16.51 -16.81
C GLN A 14 37.42 16.46 -16.76
N ARG A 15 36.70 16.80 -17.82
CA ARG A 15 35.22 16.64 -17.91
C ARG A 15 34.80 15.18 -17.83
N GLY A 16 35.58 14.24 -18.40
CA GLY A 16 35.34 12.82 -18.28
C GLY A 16 35.46 12.33 -16.82
N LEU A 17 36.46 12.80 -16.09
CA LEU A 17 36.66 12.46 -14.68
C LEU A 17 35.60 13.09 -13.78
N GLU A 18 35.21 14.34 -14.01
CA GLU A 18 34.13 15.01 -13.31
C GLU A 18 32.80 14.27 -13.55
N GLY A 19 32.52 13.83 -14.78
CA GLY A 19 31.37 13.00 -15.13
C GLY A 19 31.34 11.65 -14.40
N LEU A 20 32.49 10.98 -14.26
CA LEU A 20 32.64 9.72 -13.55
C LEU A 20 32.45 9.87 -12.02
N ILE A 21 32.90 10.98 -11.43
CA ILE A 21 32.64 11.30 -10.02
C ILE A 21 31.16 11.52 -9.81
N SER A 22 30.54 12.36 -10.65
CA SER A 22 29.10 12.61 -10.60
C SER A 22 28.25 11.32 -10.78
N ALA A 23 28.69 10.38 -11.61
CA ALA A 23 28.03 9.09 -11.79
C ALA A 23 28.07 8.23 -10.52
N LYS A 24 29.18 8.25 -9.79
CA LYS A 24 29.28 7.52 -8.52
C LYS A 24 28.34 8.08 -7.45
N ASP A 25 28.29 9.40 -7.32
CA ASP A 25 27.38 10.05 -6.37
C ASP A 25 25.92 9.75 -6.70
N LYS A 26 25.58 9.72 -7.99
CA LYS A 26 24.22 9.32 -8.43
C LYS A 26 23.89 7.86 -8.12
N ILE A 27 24.84 6.93 -8.24
CA ILE A 27 24.64 5.52 -7.85
C ILE A 27 24.27 5.44 -6.36
N GLU A 28 25.00 6.14 -5.50
CA GLU A 28 24.72 6.16 -4.07
C GLU A 28 23.35 6.80 -3.76
N GLU A 29 22.99 7.87 -4.45
CA GLU A 29 21.69 8.52 -4.32
C GLU A 29 20.56 7.59 -4.74
N ILE A 30 20.67 6.89 -5.89
CA ILE A 30 19.67 5.91 -6.35
C ILE A 30 19.48 4.81 -5.30
N ARG A 31 20.59 4.26 -4.80
CA ARG A 31 20.58 3.23 -3.74
C ARG A 31 19.86 3.71 -2.49
N TYR A 32 20.18 4.92 -2.05
CA TYR A 32 19.54 5.53 -0.87
C TYR A 32 18.03 5.72 -1.09
N GLN A 33 17.63 6.30 -2.22
CA GLN A 33 16.22 6.56 -2.54
C GLN A 33 15.43 5.26 -2.64
N TYR A 34 15.98 4.24 -3.30
CA TYR A 34 15.32 2.94 -3.38
C TYR A 34 15.09 2.33 -2.00
N ASN A 35 16.14 2.25 -1.17
CA ASN A 35 16.05 1.68 0.16
C ASN A 35 15.05 2.45 1.06
N LYS A 36 15.05 3.78 0.96
CA LYS A 36 14.10 4.63 1.69
C LYS A 36 12.66 4.35 1.27
N ASN A 37 12.39 4.30 -0.04
CA ASN A 37 11.06 4.04 -0.57
C ASN A 37 10.58 2.63 -0.22
N ALA A 38 11.45 1.63 -0.33
CA ALA A 38 11.15 0.26 0.05
C ALA A 38 10.78 0.15 1.54
N ALA A 39 11.55 0.78 2.43
CA ALA A 39 11.29 0.78 3.86
C ALA A 39 9.95 1.46 4.21
N GLN A 40 9.61 2.56 3.54
CA GLN A 40 8.32 3.24 3.73
C GLN A 40 7.15 2.37 3.27
N TYR A 41 7.31 1.67 2.13
CA TYR A 41 6.28 0.76 1.64
C TYR A 41 6.09 -0.42 2.57
N ILE A 42 7.17 -1.06 3.03
CA ILE A 42 7.11 -2.19 3.98
C ILE A 42 6.33 -1.78 5.22
N LYS A 43 6.64 -0.61 5.81
CA LYS A 43 5.91 -0.10 6.97
C LYS A 43 4.42 0.10 6.69
N SER A 44 4.07 0.73 5.57
CA SER A 44 2.65 0.91 5.19
C SER A 44 1.94 -0.43 4.96
N ALA A 45 2.65 -1.42 4.42
CA ALA A 45 2.13 -2.76 4.21
C ALA A 45 1.87 -3.48 5.55
N GLU A 46 2.78 -3.36 6.51
CA GLU A 46 2.60 -3.90 7.86
C GLU A 46 1.39 -3.28 8.56
N ASP A 47 1.25 -1.94 8.50
CA ASP A 47 0.11 -1.23 9.06
C ASP A 47 -1.22 -1.71 8.44
N MET A 48 -1.25 -1.93 7.12
CA MET A 48 -2.44 -2.46 6.44
C MET A 48 -2.78 -3.89 6.87
N LEU A 49 -1.77 -4.76 7.01
CA LEU A 49 -1.97 -6.14 7.47
C LEU A 49 -2.47 -6.19 8.91
N VAL A 50 -2.01 -5.28 9.77
CA VAL A 50 -2.50 -5.13 11.15
C VAL A 50 -3.96 -4.68 11.12
N ASN A 51 -4.29 -3.64 10.34
CA ASN A 51 -5.66 -3.14 10.21
C ASN A 51 -6.63 -4.23 9.70
N ALA A 52 -6.23 -5.05 8.74
CA ALA A 52 -7.04 -6.16 8.25
C ALA A 52 -7.38 -7.17 9.37
N LYS A 53 -6.41 -7.48 10.24
CA LYS A 53 -6.61 -8.36 11.40
C LYS A 53 -7.56 -7.74 12.44
N GLU A 54 -7.41 -6.44 12.69
CA GLU A 54 -8.29 -5.72 13.64
C GLU A 54 -9.73 -5.65 13.13
N LEU A 55 -9.92 -5.38 11.83
CA LEU A 55 -11.25 -5.38 11.21
C LEU A 55 -11.89 -6.77 11.27
N LYS A 56 -11.11 -7.83 11.04
CA LYS A 56 -11.58 -9.21 11.17
C LYS A 56 -12.05 -9.52 12.59
N ALA A 57 -11.25 -9.18 13.60
CA ALA A 57 -11.60 -9.40 14.99
C ALA A 57 -12.88 -8.63 15.39
N LYS A 58 -13.02 -7.38 14.94
CA LYS A 58 -14.24 -6.59 15.14
C LYS A 58 -15.46 -7.20 14.46
N PHE A 59 -15.28 -7.72 13.24
CA PHE A 59 -16.36 -8.41 12.54
C PHE A 59 -16.81 -9.65 13.32
N GLU A 60 -15.90 -10.50 13.77
CA GLU A 60 -16.19 -11.70 14.55
C GLU A 60 -16.93 -11.35 15.85
N GLU A 61 -16.49 -10.32 16.58
CA GLU A 61 -17.16 -9.82 17.79
C GLU A 61 -18.61 -9.34 17.50
N LEU A 62 -18.79 -8.56 16.41
CA LEU A 62 -20.10 -8.05 16.04
C LEU A 62 -21.02 -9.15 15.52
N ASP A 63 -20.49 -10.18 14.87
CA ASP A 63 -21.26 -11.33 14.39
C ASP A 63 -21.81 -12.13 15.57
N GLU A 64 -21.01 -12.39 16.62
CA GLU A 64 -21.47 -13.00 17.85
C GLU A 64 -22.56 -12.16 18.56
N LYS A 65 -22.35 -10.84 18.65
CA LYS A 65 -23.33 -9.92 19.24
C LYS A 65 -24.62 -9.87 18.43
N THR A 66 -24.54 -9.92 17.12
CA THR A 66 -25.69 -9.98 16.21
C THR A 66 -26.50 -11.25 16.45
N ALA A 67 -25.81 -12.40 16.53
CA ALA A 67 -26.47 -13.69 16.80
C ALA A 67 -27.09 -13.72 18.19
N ALA A 68 -26.44 -13.18 19.21
CA ALA A 68 -26.99 -13.10 20.57
C ALA A 68 -28.23 -12.17 20.63
N SER A 69 -28.15 -11.00 20.00
CA SER A 69 -29.23 -10.02 19.96
C SER A 69 -30.45 -10.55 19.17
N LYS A 70 -30.21 -11.32 18.10
CA LYS A 70 -31.21 -12.02 17.34
C LYS A 70 -32.01 -13.00 18.25
N ARG A 71 -31.27 -13.88 18.92
CA ARG A 71 -31.89 -14.84 19.85
C ARG A 71 -32.70 -14.15 20.97
N ALA A 72 -32.23 -13.00 21.44
CA ALA A 72 -32.91 -12.27 22.50
C ALA A 72 -34.27 -11.72 22.06
N TYR A 73 -34.40 -11.09 20.90
CA TYR A 73 -35.72 -10.64 20.45
C TYR A 73 -36.62 -11.79 20.01
N GLU A 74 -36.11 -12.85 19.39
CA GLU A 74 -36.85 -14.03 19.00
C GLU A 74 -37.47 -14.73 20.24
N SER A 75 -36.74 -14.84 21.35
CA SER A 75 -37.24 -15.41 22.60
C SER A 75 -38.37 -14.58 23.22
N LEU A 76 -38.33 -13.26 23.05
CA LEU A 76 -39.39 -12.37 23.50
C LEU A 76 -40.66 -12.46 22.63
N ILE A 77 -40.49 -12.65 21.30
CA ILE A 77 -41.61 -12.92 20.39
C ILE A 77 -42.30 -14.25 20.79
N ALA A 78 -41.49 -15.29 21.06
CA ALA A 78 -42.01 -16.58 21.49
C ALA A 78 -42.81 -16.48 22.83
N ALA A 79 -42.40 -15.56 23.73
CA ALA A 79 -43.07 -15.28 24.99
C ALA A 79 -44.25 -14.30 24.87
N ASP A 80 -44.62 -13.90 23.67
CA ASP A 80 -45.66 -12.90 23.33
C ASP A 80 -45.44 -11.50 23.96
N LYS A 81 -44.16 -11.15 24.25
CA LYS A 81 -43.75 -9.86 24.81
C LYS A 81 -43.31 -8.91 23.68
N LEU A 82 -44.28 -8.51 22.85
CA LEU A 82 -43.98 -7.81 21.58
C LEU A 82 -43.34 -6.44 21.76
N ASP A 83 -43.73 -5.67 22.79
CA ASP A 83 -43.11 -4.34 23.03
C ASP A 83 -41.62 -4.45 23.42
N GLU A 84 -41.32 -5.41 24.32
CA GLU A 84 -39.93 -5.68 24.72
C GLU A 84 -39.10 -6.24 23.52
N ALA A 85 -39.70 -7.11 22.72
CA ALA A 85 -39.10 -7.69 21.53
C ALA A 85 -38.76 -6.62 20.50
N LYS A 86 -39.64 -5.63 20.29
CA LYS A 86 -39.42 -4.50 19.38
C LYS A 86 -38.22 -3.68 19.79
N ILE A 87 -38.06 -3.36 21.08
CA ILE A 87 -36.89 -2.64 21.59
C ILE A 87 -35.61 -3.44 21.30
N LYS A 88 -35.62 -4.76 21.54
CA LYS A 88 -34.46 -5.62 21.26
C LYS A 88 -34.17 -5.76 19.76
N TYR A 89 -35.22 -5.75 18.93
CA TYR A 89 -35.09 -5.76 17.49
C TYR A 89 -34.37 -4.49 16.94
N ILE A 90 -34.73 -3.32 17.48
CA ILE A 90 -34.03 -2.07 17.13
C ILE A 90 -32.54 -2.16 17.44
N VAL A 91 -32.19 -2.70 18.61
CA VAL A 91 -30.78 -2.93 19.00
C VAL A 91 -30.11 -3.92 18.05
N TYR A 92 -30.77 -5.03 17.71
CA TYR A 92 -30.29 -6.00 16.74
C TYR A 92 -30.01 -5.37 15.38
N LYS A 93 -30.92 -4.54 14.85
CA LYS A 93 -30.74 -3.85 13.56
C LYS A 93 -29.51 -2.93 13.59
N GLY A 94 -29.31 -2.18 14.67
CA GLY A 94 -28.15 -1.33 14.84
C GLY A 94 -26.83 -2.12 14.83
N ILE A 95 -26.77 -3.23 15.59
CA ILE A 95 -25.59 -4.11 15.64
C ILE A 95 -25.35 -4.76 14.27
N LYS A 96 -26.39 -5.24 13.60
CA LYS A 96 -26.32 -5.85 12.28
C LYS A 96 -25.76 -4.86 11.24
N THR A 97 -26.25 -3.63 11.21
CA THR A 97 -25.76 -2.59 10.31
C THR A 97 -24.27 -2.30 10.56
N ALA A 98 -23.86 -2.20 11.83
CA ALA A 98 -22.45 -2.02 12.17
C ALA A 98 -21.59 -3.22 11.72
N ARG A 99 -22.07 -4.44 11.94
CA ARG A 99 -21.42 -5.69 11.50
C ARG A 99 -21.24 -5.72 9.97
N ASP A 100 -22.29 -5.42 9.20
CA ASP A 100 -22.25 -5.44 7.74
C ASP A 100 -21.30 -4.36 7.18
N THR A 101 -21.21 -3.20 7.83
CA THR A 101 -20.24 -2.14 7.51
C THR A 101 -18.81 -2.61 7.74
N ILE A 102 -18.52 -3.22 8.88
CA ILE A 102 -17.18 -3.76 9.22
C ILE A 102 -16.83 -4.92 8.29
N GLU A 103 -17.77 -5.80 7.95
CA GLU A 103 -17.56 -6.89 7.00
C GLU A 103 -17.10 -6.36 5.64
N THR A 104 -17.78 -5.34 5.12
CA THR A 104 -17.42 -4.70 3.85
C THR A 104 -16.04 -4.08 3.90
N ALA A 105 -15.72 -3.36 4.97
CA ALA A 105 -14.40 -2.75 5.18
C ALA A 105 -13.30 -3.82 5.26
N TRP A 106 -13.52 -4.89 6.03
CA TRP A 106 -12.59 -6.00 6.14
C TRP A 106 -12.33 -6.69 4.79
N GLN A 107 -13.39 -7.05 4.05
CA GLN A 107 -13.27 -7.71 2.75
C GLN A 107 -12.50 -6.86 1.74
N ASN A 108 -12.74 -5.55 1.71
CA ASN A 108 -12.03 -4.62 0.84
C ASN A 108 -10.54 -4.50 1.23
N THR A 109 -10.26 -4.44 2.53
CA THR A 109 -8.88 -4.40 3.04
C THR A 109 -8.15 -5.71 2.74
N GLU A 110 -8.78 -6.87 2.92
CA GLU A 110 -8.16 -8.17 2.63
C GLU A 110 -7.82 -8.34 1.14
N LYS A 111 -8.67 -7.86 0.22
CA LYS A 111 -8.36 -7.83 -1.21
C LYS A 111 -7.09 -7.01 -1.50
N LYS A 112 -6.95 -5.85 -0.84
CA LYS A 112 -5.74 -5.03 -0.95
C LYS A 112 -4.52 -5.70 -0.33
N CYS A 113 -4.69 -6.42 0.77
CA CYS A 113 -3.60 -7.19 1.40
C CYS A 113 -3.01 -8.27 0.49
N VAL A 114 -3.80 -8.87 -0.39
CA VAL A 114 -3.29 -9.82 -1.40
C VAL A 114 -2.30 -9.11 -2.33
N GLN A 115 -2.69 -7.95 -2.89
CA GLN A 115 -1.82 -7.16 -3.77
C GLN A 115 -0.55 -6.69 -3.05
N VAL A 116 -0.69 -6.26 -1.80
CA VAL A 116 0.43 -5.84 -0.96
C VAL A 116 1.42 -6.97 -0.72
N ARG A 117 0.96 -8.19 -0.43
CA ARG A 117 1.83 -9.37 -0.25
C ARG A 117 2.61 -9.69 -1.52
N ASP A 118 1.99 -9.57 -2.69
CA ASP A 118 2.68 -9.81 -3.96
C ASP A 118 3.71 -8.70 -4.26
N THR A 119 3.39 -7.45 -3.96
CA THR A 119 4.35 -6.35 -4.08
C THR A 119 5.53 -6.53 -3.13
N LEU A 120 5.30 -6.95 -1.88
CA LEU A 120 6.38 -7.23 -0.92
C LEU A 120 7.35 -8.29 -1.43
N LYS A 121 6.86 -9.38 -2.04
CA LYS A 121 7.72 -10.40 -2.67
C LYS A 121 8.58 -9.82 -3.79
N ASN A 122 8.01 -8.92 -4.58
CA ASN A 122 8.70 -8.29 -5.70
C ASN A 122 9.75 -7.26 -5.25
N ILE A 123 9.60 -6.64 -4.07
CA ILE A 123 10.58 -5.68 -3.53
C ILE A 123 11.95 -6.30 -3.39
N ASP A 124 12.05 -7.47 -2.79
CA ASP A 124 13.35 -8.13 -2.57
C ASP A 124 14.00 -8.54 -3.91
N THR A 125 13.21 -9.05 -4.85
CA THR A 125 13.69 -9.40 -6.19
C THR A 125 14.17 -8.17 -6.95
N ASN A 126 13.40 -7.08 -6.93
CA ASN A 126 13.76 -5.84 -7.59
C ASN A 126 14.97 -5.18 -6.92
N LYS A 127 15.09 -5.26 -5.61
CA LYS A 127 16.27 -4.79 -4.87
C LYS A 127 17.52 -5.51 -5.34
N ALA A 128 17.51 -6.84 -5.42
CA ALA A 128 18.63 -7.64 -5.88
C ALA A 128 19.02 -7.27 -7.33
N LEU A 129 18.03 -7.07 -8.21
CA LEU A 129 18.27 -6.69 -9.60
C LEU A 129 18.90 -5.29 -9.71
N ILE A 130 18.36 -4.31 -8.98
CA ILE A 130 18.88 -2.93 -8.97
C ILE A 130 20.31 -2.92 -8.41
N GLU A 131 20.59 -3.61 -7.31
CA GLU A 131 21.92 -3.71 -6.74
C GLU A 131 22.91 -4.37 -7.72
N ALA A 132 22.50 -5.43 -8.44
CA ALA A 132 23.34 -6.04 -9.48
C ALA A 132 23.69 -5.07 -10.60
N LYS A 133 22.71 -4.29 -11.10
CA LYS A 133 22.93 -3.26 -12.12
C LYS A 133 23.82 -2.13 -11.63
N LEU A 134 23.61 -1.63 -10.41
CA LEU A 134 24.44 -0.59 -9.81
C LEU A 134 25.88 -1.07 -9.59
N THR A 135 26.05 -2.32 -9.18
CA THR A 135 27.39 -2.93 -9.03
C THR A 135 28.10 -3.07 -10.38
N ALA A 136 27.39 -3.54 -11.41
CA ALA A 136 27.95 -3.63 -12.76
C ALA A 136 28.40 -2.26 -13.28
N LEU A 137 27.57 -1.23 -13.10
CA LEU A 137 27.90 0.15 -13.46
C LEU A 137 29.10 0.68 -12.67
N GLN A 138 29.18 0.39 -11.37
CA GLN A 138 30.32 0.77 -10.54
C GLN A 138 31.62 0.15 -11.05
N VAL A 139 31.61 -1.15 -11.39
CA VAL A 139 32.78 -1.84 -11.97
C VAL A 139 33.20 -1.21 -13.30
N GLN A 140 32.22 -0.84 -14.15
CA GLN A 140 32.56 -0.14 -15.41
C GLN A 140 33.21 1.22 -15.17
N ILE A 141 32.67 2.02 -14.23
CA ILE A 141 33.25 3.32 -13.85
C ILE A 141 34.68 3.14 -13.31
N ASP A 142 34.90 2.16 -12.45
CA ASP A 142 36.25 1.91 -11.87
C ASP A 142 37.22 1.39 -12.94
N THR A 143 36.75 0.58 -13.89
CA THR A 143 37.54 0.15 -15.05
C THR A 143 37.95 1.34 -15.95
N LEU A 144 37.00 2.23 -16.23
CA LEU A 144 37.28 3.45 -17.01
C LEU A 144 38.28 4.36 -16.31
N LYS A 145 38.27 4.42 -14.96
CA LYS A 145 39.30 5.19 -14.21
C LYS A 145 40.68 4.60 -14.29
N MET A 146 40.79 3.28 -14.46
CA MET A 146 42.07 2.58 -14.62
C MET A 146 42.62 2.66 -16.06
N CYS A 147 41.78 2.93 -17.06
CA CYS A 147 42.18 3.10 -18.42
C CYS A 147 42.95 4.40 -18.58
N ASP A 148 43.94 4.38 -19.51
CA ASP A 148 44.72 5.57 -19.86
C ASP A 148 43.78 6.71 -20.24
N ARG A 149 43.96 7.90 -19.63
CA ARG A 149 43.13 9.09 -19.81
C ARG A 149 42.83 9.45 -21.25
N ASN A 150 43.70 9.04 -22.17
CA ASN A 150 43.55 9.26 -23.60
C ASN A 150 42.56 8.31 -24.29
N LYS A 151 42.16 7.23 -23.65
CA LYS A 151 41.24 6.21 -24.20
C LYS A 151 39.82 6.28 -23.69
N ILE A 152 39.56 7.10 -22.67
CA ILE A 152 38.21 7.20 -22.06
C ILE A 152 37.14 7.63 -23.08
N GLY A 153 37.52 8.42 -24.10
CA GLY A 153 36.61 8.86 -25.17
C GLY A 153 36.23 7.80 -26.19
N ASP A 154 37.03 6.71 -26.31
CA ASP A 154 36.87 5.69 -27.36
C ASP A 154 36.04 4.48 -26.88
N PHE A 155 35.75 4.36 -25.57
CA PHE A 155 35.05 3.21 -25.01
C PHE A 155 33.55 3.22 -25.23
N GLY A 156 32.93 4.27 -25.78
CA GLY A 156 31.53 4.30 -26.17
C GLY A 156 30.50 3.99 -25.04
N ILE A 157 30.98 3.90 -23.78
CA ILE A 157 30.11 3.58 -22.63
C ILE A 157 29.45 4.88 -22.16
N ASP A 158 28.15 5.00 -22.39
CA ASP A 158 27.37 6.11 -21.89
C ASP A 158 26.82 5.79 -20.49
N CYS A 159 27.66 6.06 -19.48
CA CYS A 159 27.28 5.90 -18.07
C CYS A 159 26.02 6.71 -17.72
N ASN A 160 25.77 7.83 -18.39
CA ASN A 160 24.59 8.66 -18.14
C ASN A 160 23.32 7.98 -18.66
N ALA A 161 23.38 7.31 -19.83
CA ALA A 161 22.27 6.53 -20.37
C ALA A 161 21.92 5.36 -19.44
N MET A 162 22.92 4.62 -18.95
CA MET A 162 22.71 3.53 -17.99
C MET A 162 22.14 4.02 -16.67
N ILE A 163 22.60 5.15 -16.16
CA ILE A 163 22.03 5.76 -14.94
C ILE A 163 20.58 6.16 -15.17
N ALA A 164 20.27 6.80 -16.30
CA ALA A 164 18.91 7.20 -16.64
C ALA A 164 17.97 5.98 -16.78
N GLU A 165 18.45 4.86 -17.30
CA GLU A 165 17.70 3.61 -17.37
C GLU A 165 17.39 3.09 -15.98
N ILE A 166 18.37 3.01 -15.07
CA ILE A 166 18.18 2.55 -13.69
C ILE A 166 17.27 3.52 -12.91
N GLU A 167 17.45 4.83 -13.07
CA GLU A 167 16.56 5.84 -12.48
C GLU A 167 15.11 5.67 -12.96
N SER A 168 14.91 5.36 -14.25
CA SER A 168 13.59 5.08 -14.80
C SER A 168 13.00 3.82 -14.19
N GLU A 169 13.78 2.74 -14.04
CA GLU A 169 13.33 1.51 -13.37
C GLU A 169 12.97 1.74 -11.90
N VAL A 170 13.79 2.51 -11.18
CA VAL A 170 13.49 2.87 -9.78
C VAL A 170 12.22 3.74 -9.68
N LYS A 171 11.99 4.62 -10.67
CA LYS A 171 10.77 5.43 -10.73
C LYS A 171 9.52 4.63 -11.13
N THR A 172 9.64 3.65 -12.02
CA THR A 172 8.54 2.77 -12.42
C THR A 172 8.26 1.70 -11.36
N THR A 173 9.27 1.29 -10.61
CA THR A 173 9.16 0.54 -9.37
C THR A 173 8.66 1.45 -8.21
N ARG A 174 8.20 2.67 -8.53
CA ARG A 174 7.48 3.51 -7.57
C ARG A 174 6.34 2.65 -7.03
N PHE A 175 6.63 2.08 -5.88
CA PHE A 175 5.63 1.49 -5.02
C PHE A 175 4.53 2.52 -4.96
N HIS A 176 3.38 2.23 -5.56
CA HIS A 176 2.31 3.18 -5.68
C HIS A 176 2.01 3.76 -4.29
N ILE A 177 2.64 4.91 -4.01
CA ILE A 177 2.38 5.73 -2.82
C ILE A 177 0.93 6.24 -2.87
N GLU A 178 0.30 6.19 -4.04
CA GLU A 178 -1.15 6.36 -4.25
C GLU A 178 -1.99 5.46 -3.32
N ALA A 179 -1.49 4.28 -2.94
CA ALA A 179 -2.12 3.48 -1.88
C ALA A 179 -2.21 4.24 -0.53
N LYS A 180 -1.36 5.21 -0.28
CA LYS A 180 -1.35 5.98 0.97
C LYS A 180 -2.48 7.03 1.02
N GLU A 181 -2.81 7.62 -0.11
CA GLU A 181 -3.93 8.57 -0.22
C GLU A 181 -5.27 7.84 -0.20
N GLU A 182 -5.40 6.70 -0.88
CA GLU A 182 -6.59 5.85 -0.80
C GLU A 182 -6.80 5.23 0.59
N ILE A 183 -5.73 4.85 1.31
CA ILE A 183 -5.84 4.34 2.69
C ILE A 183 -6.28 5.44 3.65
N ALA A 184 -5.79 6.67 3.49
CA ALA A 184 -6.21 7.83 4.30
C ALA A 184 -7.68 8.19 4.04
N GLU A 185 -8.17 8.09 2.80
CA GLU A 185 -9.60 8.30 2.49
C GLU A 185 -10.52 7.24 3.11
N ILE A 186 -10.08 5.97 3.16
CA ILE A 186 -10.88 4.87 3.73
C ILE A 186 -10.90 4.94 5.25
N THR A 187 -9.78 5.27 5.90
CA THR A 187 -9.72 5.44 7.37
C THR A 187 -10.37 6.73 7.84
N GLY A 188 -10.37 7.80 7.02
CA GLY A 188 -11.01 9.07 7.36
C GLY A 188 -12.52 9.11 7.17
N LYS A 189 -13.08 8.30 6.26
CA LYS A 189 -14.53 8.24 5.98
C LYS A 189 -15.30 7.27 6.86
N ASN A 190 -14.64 6.39 7.62
CA ASN A 190 -15.31 5.48 8.57
C ASN A 190 -15.61 6.11 9.95
N GLY A 191 -15.46 7.44 10.07
CA GLY A 191 -15.89 8.21 11.22
C GLY A 191 -17.40 8.47 11.17
N THR A 192 -18.18 7.68 11.94
CA THR A 192 -19.47 8.04 12.53
C THR A 192 -20.51 8.67 11.60
N GLY A 193 -21.02 7.90 10.66
CA GLY A 193 -22.35 8.11 10.13
C GLY A 193 -23.35 7.27 10.93
N ALA A 194 -23.73 7.70 12.13
CA ALA A 194 -24.96 7.21 12.76
C ALA A 194 -26.12 7.75 11.91
N GLN A 195 -26.52 6.99 10.89
CA GLN A 195 -27.77 7.24 10.20
C GLN A 195 -28.90 7.09 11.23
N SER A 196 -29.65 8.17 11.43
CA SER A 196 -30.92 8.15 12.13
C SER A 196 -31.83 7.17 11.36
N VAL A 197 -31.98 5.99 11.90
CA VAL A 197 -32.89 4.98 11.35
C VAL A 197 -34.29 5.54 11.50
N GLU A 198 -35.01 5.79 10.39
CA GLU A 198 -36.34 6.28 10.40
C GLU A 198 -37.27 5.27 11.15
N THR A 199 -37.80 5.71 12.25
CA THR A 199 -38.63 4.87 13.18
C THR A 199 -39.79 4.20 12.50
N VAL A 200 -40.39 4.81 11.48
CA VAL A 200 -41.55 4.29 10.73
C VAL A 200 -41.25 3.03 9.92
N ALA A 201 -40.03 2.94 9.34
CA ALA A 201 -39.61 1.75 8.59
C ALA A 201 -39.38 0.53 9.51
N ILE A 202 -38.95 0.77 10.74
CA ILE A 202 -38.71 -0.30 11.73
C ILE A 202 -39.97 -0.97 12.16
N ASP A 203 -41.06 -0.23 12.32
CA ASP A 203 -42.34 -0.76 12.78
C ASP A 203 -42.92 -1.78 11.80
N THR A 204 -42.93 -1.44 10.51
CA THR A 204 -43.37 -2.34 9.44
C THR A 204 -42.50 -3.59 9.33
N GLU A 205 -41.18 -3.42 9.35
CA GLU A 205 -40.25 -4.55 9.31
C GLU A 205 -40.38 -5.47 10.52
N PHE A 206 -40.59 -4.90 11.71
CA PHE A 206 -40.78 -5.72 12.91
C PHE A 206 -42.07 -6.55 12.86
N GLU A 207 -43.16 -5.97 12.36
CA GLU A 207 -44.44 -6.71 12.16
C GLU A 207 -44.26 -7.88 11.18
N GLU A 208 -43.51 -7.68 10.08
CA GLU A 208 -43.17 -8.74 9.14
C GLU A 208 -42.35 -9.85 9.80
N VAL A 209 -41.34 -9.49 10.61
CA VAL A 209 -40.54 -10.45 11.38
C VAL A 209 -41.39 -11.25 12.35
N VAL A 210 -42.34 -10.62 13.05
CA VAL A 210 -43.26 -11.31 13.97
C VAL A 210 -44.16 -12.27 13.22
N LYS A 211 -44.73 -11.86 12.06
CA LYS A 211 -45.52 -12.73 11.20
C LYS A 211 -44.71 -13.93 10.71
N ALA A 212 -43.54 -13.69 10.19
CA ALA A 212 -42.65 -14.76 9.72
C ALA A 212 -42.26 -15.74 10.84
N TYR A 213 -42.03 -15.24 12.05
CA TYR A 213 -41.66 -16.08 13.21
C TYR A 213 -42.85 -16.92 13.71
N LYS A 214 -44.06 -16.35 13.74
CA LYS A 214 -45.29 -17.05 14.18
C LYS A 214 -45.90 -17.95 13.09
N GLY A 215 -45.41 -17.91 11.86
CA GLY A 215 -45.92 -18.71 10.74
C GLY A 215 -47.29 -18.29 10.23
N VAL A 216 -47.66 -17.02 10.38
CA VAL A 216 -48.92 -16.43 9.95
C VAL A 216 -48.74 -15.53 8.76
#